data_2ea5c3e10e5745da619ae0ca00a04a27
#
_entry.id   2ea5c3e10e5745da619ae0ca00a04a27
#
_cell.length_a   1.000
_cell.length_b   1.000
_cell.length_c   1.000
_cell.angle_alpha   90.00
_cell.angle_beta   90.00
_cell.angle_gamma   90.00
#
_symmetry.space_group_name_H-M   'P 1'
#
loop_
_entity.id
_entity.type
_entity.pdbx_description
1 polymer ?
#
loop_
_entity_poly.entity_id
_entity_poly.type
_entity_poly.pdbx_seq_one_letter_code
_entity_poly.pdbx_strand_id
1 'polypeptide(L)'
;RLIGRALRSVTDLEALGEHQVKLDCDVLQADGGTRTAAITGAWVALHIATEKMLLAGSITRQPVRENVAAISCGIWQGMPVADLDYIEDSNAEIDANFVLSGNGGLVEIQATGEERPFRRDELDQLLDLAEAGCKQLFTLQDRAVRAALAVGRPRLAVVGRRVGRRLGRLG
;
A
#
# COMPACT_ATOMS: atom_id res chain seq x y z
N ARG A 1 -7.93 -14.01 3.73
CA ARG A 1 -6.92 -14.72 2.91
C ARG A 1 -6.26 -13.81 1.88
N LEU A 2 -7.03 -13.01 1.14
CA LEU A 2 -6.53 -12.13 0.08
C LEU A 2 -5.48 -11.14 0.59
N ILE A 3 -5.79 -10.35 1.64
CA ILE A 3 -4.87 -9.36 2.25
C ILE A 3 -3.56 -10.02 2.68
N GLY A 4 -3.63 -11.14 3.41
CA GLY A 4 -2.44 -11.83 3.88
C GLY A 4 -1.56 -12.40 2.76
N ARG A 5 -2.16 -12.82 1.63
CA ARG A 5 -1.42 -13.29 0.44
C ARG A 5 -0.72 -12.13 -0.25
N ALA A 6 -1.44 -11.04 -0.48
CA ALA A 6 -0.90 -9.83 -1.09
C ALA A 6 0.31 -9.29 -0.31
N LEU A 7 0.21 -9.17 1.00
CA LEU A 7 1.31 -8.67 1.83
C LEU A 7 2.51 -9.60 1.86
N ARG A 8 2.28 -10.93 1.92
CA ARG A 8 3.39 -11.90 1.91
C ARG A 8 4.16 -11.89 0.60
N SER A 9 3.53 -11.60 -0.54
CA SER A 9 4.21 -11.58 -1.84
C SER A 9 5.32 -10.54 -1.92
N VAL A 10 5.21 -9.46 -1.13
CA VAL A 10 6.17 -8.35 -1.11
C VAL A 10 6.98 -8.28 0.20
N THR A 11 6.86 -9.27 1.08
CA THR A 11 7.52 -9.28 2.39
C THR A 11 8.54 -10.41 2.48
N ASP A 12 9.75 -10.06 2.92
CA ASP A 12 10.79 -11.00 3.29
C ASP A 12 10.50 -11.54 4.70
N LEU A 13 9.96 -12.74 4.79
CA LEU A 13 9.60 -13.34 6.08
C LEU A 13 10.84 -13.71 6.91
N GLU A 14 11.98 -14.00 6.27
CA GLU A 14 13.24 -14.27 6.98
C GLU A 14 13.76 -12.98 7.66
N ALA A 15 13.66 -11.84 6.98
CA ALA A 15 14.02 -10.54 7.54
C ALA A 15 13.10 -10.12 8.70
N LEU A 16 11.85 -10.56 8.67
CA LEU A 16 10.90 -10.36 9.77
C LEU A 16 11.25 -11.22 11.00
N GLY A 17 11.91 -12.36 10.80
CA GLY A 17 12.31 -13.31 11.86
C GLY A 17 11.10 -13.98 12.52
N GLU A 18 11.21 -14.22 13.82
CA GLU A 18 10.15 -14.90 14.60
C GLU A 18 9.00 -13.97 15.03
N HIS A 19 8.97 -12.75 14.50
CA HIS A 19 7.91 -11.80 14.83
C HIS A 19 6.60 -12.12 14.09
N GLN A 20 5.49 -11.97 14.79
CA GLN A 20 4.15 -12.05 14.21
C GLN A 20 3.54 -10.65 14.11
N VAL A 21 3.10 -10.27 12.90
CA VAL A 21 2.32 -9.06 12.69
C VAL A 21 0.86 -9.46 12.48
N LYS A 22 -0.02 -8.91 13.31
CA LYS A 22 -1.48 -9.02 13.16
C LYS A 22 -2.00 -7.72 12.59
N LEU A 23 -2.76 -7.82 11.51
CA LEU A 23 -3.40 -6.68 10.84
C LEU A 23 -4.91 -6.82 11.01
N ASP A 24 -5.52 -5.77 11.52
CA ASP A 24 -6.95 -5.60 11.63
C ASP A 24 -7.40 -4.48 10.70
N CYS A 25 -8.41 -4.73 9.89
CA CYS A 25 -8.86 -3.81 8.86
C CYS A 25 -10.34 -3.49 9.10
N ASP A 26 -10.59 -2.35 9.75
CA ASP A 26 -11.94 -1.84 9.98
C ASP A 26 -12.40 -0.97 8.81
N VAL A 27 -13.58 -1.29 8.28
CA VAL A 27 -14.23 -0.49 7.25
C VAL A 27 -15.09 0.56 7.92
N LEU A 28 -14.64 1.81 7.93
CA LEU A 28 -15.36 2.94 8.54
C LEU A 28 -16.50 3.41 7.67
N GLN A 29 -16.32 3.39 6.35
CA GLN A 29 -17.33 3.75 5.36
C GLN A 29 -17.20 2.78 4.19
N ALA A 30 -18.24 2.00 3.96
CA ALA A 30 -18.29 1.04 2.86
C ALA A 30 -18.81 1.70 1.58
N ASP A 31 -18.19 1.31 0.47
CA ASP A 31 -18.60 1.53 -0.91
C ASP A 31 -18.10 0.35 -1.73
N GLY A 32 -18.00 0.41 -3.06
CA GLY A 32 -17.29 -0.61 -3.85
C GLY A 32 -15.82 -0.76 -3.42
N GLY A 33 -15.19 -1.90 -3.68
CA GLY A 33 -13.75 -2.10 -3.52
C GLY A 33 -13.22 -2.14 -2.08
N THR A 34 -14.03 -2.47 -1.07
CA THR A 34 -13.57 -2.49 0.35
C THR A 34 -12.39 -3.44 0.58
N ARG A 35 -12.35 -4.59 -0.10
CA ARG A 35 -11.26 -5.56 0.02
C ARG A 35 -9.96 -5.05 -0.60
N THR A 36 -10.03 -4.36 -1.71
CA THR A 36 -8.87 -3.77 -2.40
C THR A 36 -8.31 -2.59 -1.60
N ALA A 37 -9.15 -1.72 -1.07
CA ALA A 37 -8.77 -0.65 -0.16
C ALA A 37 -8.08 -1.19 1.11
N ALA A 38 -8.60 -2.29 1.68
CA ALA A 38 -7.99 -2.95 2.84
C ALA A 38 -6.56 -3.45 2.55
N ILE A 39 -6.27 -4.00 1.37
CA ILE A 39 -4.90 -4.41 0.98
C ILE A 39 -3.98 -3.20 0.94
N THR A 40 -4.42 -2.13 0.27
CA THR A 40 -3.65 -0.91 0.08
C THR A 40 -3.32 -0.23 1.41
N GLY A 41 -4.29 -0.15 2.33
CA GLY A 41 -4.10 0.40 3.68
C GLY A 41 -3.27 -0.52 4.59
N ALA A 42 -3.46 -1.83 4.52
CA ALA A 42 -2.71 -2.80 5.30
C ALA A 42 -1.21 -2.80 4.96
N TRP A 43 -0.84 -2.56 3.70
CA TRP A 43 0.56 -2.38 3.31
C TRP A 43 1.19 -1.18 4.02
N VAL A 44 0.49 -0.03 4.06
CA VAL A 44 0.98 1.18 4.76
C VAL A 44 1.20 0.89 6.24
N ALA A 45 0.25 0.23 6.88
CA ALA A 45 0.34 -0.11 8.29
C ALA A 45 1.50 -1.07 8.57
N LEU A 46 1.67 -2.11 7.74
CA LEU A 46 2.77 -3.06 7.84
C LEU A 46 4.12 -2.36 7.67
N HIS A 47 4.27 -1.52 6.66
CA HIS A 47 5.52 -0.81 6.39
C HIS A 47 5.89 0.11 7.56
N ILE A 48 4.94 0.88 8.09
CA ILE A 48 5.18 1.73 9.27
C ILE A 48 5.56 0.91 10.50
N ALA A 49 4.91 -0.22 10.73
CA ALA A 49 5.21 -1.11 11.84
C ALA A 49 6.64 -1.66 11.75
N THR A 50 7.03 -2.16 10.58
CA THR A 50 8.37 -2.73 10.36
C THR A 50 9.47 -1.67 10.39
N GLU A 51 9.22 -0.44 9.94
CA GLU A 51 10.13 0.70 10.13
C GLU A 51 10.36 1.02 11.61
N LYS A 52 9.30 0.99 12.42
CA LYS A 52 9.43 1.18 13.88
C LYS A 52 10.20 0.03 14.53
N MET A 53 10.00 -1.20 14.09
CA MET A 53 10.77 -2.35 14.58
C MET A 53 12.26 -2.23 14.20
N LEU A 54 12.57 -1.77 13.00
CA LEU A 54 13.93 -1.52 12.54
C LEU A 54 14.60 -0.43 13.39
N LEU A 55 13.92 0.70 13.63
CA LEU A 55 14.42 1.79 14.48
C LEU A 55 14.61 1.36 15.95
N ALA A 56 13.80 0.44 16.44
CA ALA A 56 13.92 -0.15 17.77
C ALA A 56 15.00 -1.23 17.88
N GLY A 57 15.62 -1.63 16.75
CA GLY A 57 16.60 -2.71 16.71
C GLY A 57 16.01 -4.12 16.86
N SER A 58 14.69 -4.26 16.76
CA SER A 58 14.01 -5.57 16.84
C SER A 58 14.22 -6.42 15.59
N ILE A 59 14.45 -5.78 14.46
CA ILE A 59 14.85 -6.41 13.19
C ILE A 59 16.07 -5.66 12.63
N THR A 60 16.83 -6.32 11.76
CA THR A 60 18.11 -5.80 11.24
C THR A 60 18.00 -5.14 9.87
N ARG A 61 16.91 -5.41 9.14
CA ARG A 61 16.62 -4.83 7.82
C ARG A 61 15.13 -4.74 7.58
N GLN A 62 14.73 -3.82 6.71
CA GLN A 62 13.32 -3.67 6.32
C GLN A 62 12.84 -4.92 5.58
N PRO A 63 11.80 -5.62 6.09
CA PRO A 63 11.29 -6.82 5.44
C PRO A 63 10.35 -6.54 4.27
N VAL A 64 9.68 -5.39 4.22
CA VAL A 64 8.79 -5.02 3.11
C VAL A 64 9.65 -4.53 1.95
N ARG A 65 9.67 -5.31 0.85
CA ARG A 65 10.60 -5.11 -0.28
C ARG A 65 10.12 -4.06 -1.26
N GLU A 66 8.81 -3.99 -1.47
CA GLU A 66 8.18 -3.13 -2.46
C GLU A 66 6.72 -2.85 -2.10
N ASN A 67 6.07 -1.94 -2.82
CA ASN A 67 4.64 -1.68 -2.67
C ASN A 67 3.81 -2.88 -3.13
N VAL A 68 2.62 -3.02 -2.57
CA VAL A 68 1.52 -3.80 -3.13
C VAL A 68 0.23 -3.03 -2.92
N ALA A 69 -0.55 -2.90 -3.96
CA ALA A 69 -1.87 -2.28 -3.91
C ALA A 69 -2.88 -3.10 -4.70
N ALA A 70 -4.13 -2.82 -4.47
CA ALA A 70 -5.21 -3.48 -5.19
C ALA A 70 -6.29 -2.46 -5.56
N ILE A 71 -6.96 -2.74 -6.68
CA ILE A 71 -8.04 -1.91 -7.20
C ILE A 71 -9.12 -2.81 -7.80
N SER A 72 -10.38 -2.40 -7.68
CA SER A 72 -11.50 -2.99 -8.39
C SER A 72 -11.62 -2.37 -9.78
N CYS A 73 -11.89 -3.18 -10.78
CA CYS A 73 -12.19 -2.74 -12.14
C CYS A 73 -13.35 -3.58 -12.68
N GLY A 74 -14.11 -3.03 -13.61
CA GLY A 74 -15.21 -3.77 -14.21
C GLY A 74 -15.64 -3.24 -15.55
N ILE A 75 -16.56 -3.96 -16.18
CA ILE A 75 -17.32 -3.44 -17.32
C ILE A 75 -18.70 -3.06 -16.82
N TRP A 76 -19.01 -1.78 -16.91
CA TRP A 76 -20.30 -1.23 -16.56
C TRP A 76 -20.87 -0.43 -17.71
N GLN A 77 -22.10 -0.74 -18.14
CA GLN A 77 -22.74 -0.18 -19.32
C GLN A 77 -21.86 -0.26 -20.58
N GLY A 78 -21.19 -1.39 -20.77
CA GLY A 78 -20.28 -1.64 -21.88
C GLY A 78 -18.94 -0.91 -21.84
N MET A 79 -18.65 -0.16 -20.77
CA MET A 79 -17.41 0.62 -20.62
C MET A 79 -16.51 0.05 -19.50
N PRO A 80 -15.18 -0.03 -19.72
CA PRO A 80 -14.25 -0.39 -18.68
C PRO A 80 -14.11 0.76 -17.66
N VAL A 81 -14.28 0.44 -16.39
CA VAL A 81 -14.24 1.39 -15.25
C VAL A 81 -13.25 0.86 -14.22
N ALA A 82 -12.52 1.77 -13.56
CA ALA A 82 -11.65 1.47 -12.43
C ALA A 82 -12.15 2.14 -11.16
N ASP A 83 -11.92 1.49 -10.01
CA ASP A 83 -12.35 1.95 -8.69
C ASP A 83 -13.87 2.07 -8.62
N LEU A 84 -14.54 0.93 -8.87
CA LEU A 84 -16.00 0.84 -8.92
C LEU A 84 -16.62 1.33 -7.60
N ASP A 85 -17.60 2.24 -7.73
CA ASP A 85 -18.50 2.56 -6.62
C ASP A 85 -19.54 1.45 -6.41
N TYR A 86 -20.36 1.57 -5.37
CA TYR A 86 -21.35 0.55 -5.04
C TYR A 86 -22.38 0.30 -6.17
N ILE A 87 -22.77 1.35 -6.87
CA ILE A 87 -23.77 1.26 -7.96
C ILE A 87 -23.14 0.55 -9.17
N GLU A 88 -21.93 0.92 -9.52
CA GLU A 88 -21.15 0.32 -10.60
C GLU A 88 -20.84 -1.15 -10.30
N ASP A 89 -20.33 -1.46 -9.10
CA ASP A 89 -20.00 -2.80 -8.64
C ASP A 89 -21.22 -3.73 -8.64
N SER A 90 -22.35 -3.25 -8.13
CA SER A 90 -23.59 -4.04 -8.03
C SER A 90 -24.27 -4.32 -9.37
N ASN A 91 -23.94 -3.58 -10.43
CA ASN A 91 -24.53 -3.70 -11.77
C ASN A 91 -23.47 -3.92 -12.86
N ALA A 92 -22.26 -4.29 -12.48
CA ALA A 92 -21.20 -4.56 -13.43
C ALA A 92 -21.47 -5.85 -14.22
N GLU A 93 -21.30 -5.81 -15.54
CA GLU A 93 -21.33 -7.00 -16.38
C GLU A 93 -20.14 -7.94 -16.09
N ILE A 94 -19.04 -7.34 -15.68
CA ILE A 94 -17.79 -8.01 -15.29
C ILE A 94 -17.26 -7.29 -14.04
N ASP A 95 -17.04 -8.03 -12.96
CA ASP A 95 -16.35 -7.56 -11.76
C ASP A 95 -14.97 -8.20 -11.69
N ALA A 96 -13.95 -7.38 -11.46
CA ALA A 96 -12.58 -7.85 -11.33
C ALA A 96 -11.81 -7.08 -10.24
N ASN A 97 -10.99 -7.82 -9.50
CA ASN A 97 -10.09 -7.27 -8.51
C ASN A 97 -8.65 -7.63 -8.89
N PHE A 98 -7.80 -6.63 -8.99
CA PHE A 98 -6.40 -6.77 -9.35
C PHE A 98 -5.51 -6.41 -8.17
N VAL A 99 -4.53 -7.26 -7.89
CA VAL A 99 -3.48 -6.99 -6.89
C VAL A 99 -2.14 -6.95 -7.62
N LEU A 100 -1.47 -5.81 -7.56
CA LEU A 100 -0.22 -5.54 -8.28
C LEU A 100 0.89 -5.15 -7.30
N SER A 101 2.11 -5.54 -7.63
CA SER A 101 3.31 -5.12 -6.90
C SER A 101 3.99 -3.92 -7.56
N GLY A 102 4.83 -3.21 -6.79
CA GLY A 102 5.48 -1.99 -7.23
C GLY A 102 6.42 -2.15 -8.42
N ASN A 103 6.93 -3.35 -8.66
CA ASN A 103 7.77 -3.69 -9.83
C ASN A 103 6.96 -4.10 -11.07
N GLY A 104 5.61 -3.98 -11.02
CA GLY A 104 4.71 -4.36 -12.12
C GLY A 104 4.31 -5.84 -12.13
N GLY A 105 4.61 -6.59 -11.07
CA GLY A 105 4.21 -7.99 -10.96
C GLY A 105 2.72 -8.14 -10.66
N LEU A 106 2.09 -9.14 -11.27
CA LEU A 106 0.72 -9.54 -10.97
C LEU A 106 0.72 -10.50 -9.78
N VAL A 107 0.15 -10.08 -8.66
CA VAL A 107 0.08 -10.88 -7.44
C VAL A 107 -1.17 -11.74 -7.44
N GLU A 108 -2.30 -11.16 -7.81
CA GLU A 108 -3.58 -11.85 -7.89
C GLU A 108 -4.53 -11.13 -8.86
N ILE A 109 -5.27 -11.91 -9.61
CA ILE A 109 -6.37 -11.44 -10.45
C ILE A 109 -7.58 -12.30 -10.10
N GLN A 110 -8.67 -11.65 -9.73
CA GLN A 110 -9.99 -12.26 -9.57
C GLN A 110 -10.92 -11.55 -10.53
N ALA A 111 -11.51 -12.26 -11.46
CA ALA A 111 -12.43 -11.69 -12.44
C ALA A 111 -13.62 -12.63 -12.65
N THR A 112 -14.80 -12.07 -12.63
CA THR A 112 -16.07 -12.78 -12.79
C THR A 112 -16.91 -12.09 -13.86
N GLY A 113 -17.42 -12.86 -14.80
CA GLY A 113 -18.48 -12.38 -15.68
C GLY A 113 -19.83 -12.57 -14.99
N GLU A 114 -20.38 -11.53 -14.43
CA GLU A 114 -21.61 -11.58 -13.63
C GLU A 114 -22.84 -11.79 -14.52
N GLU A 115 -22.92 -11.09 -15.62
CA GLU A 115 -24.03 -11.19 -16.57
C GLU A 115 -23.68 -12.02 -17.83
N ARG A 116 -22.40 -12.05 -18.21
CA ARG A 116 -21.92 -12.73 -19.43
C ARG A 116 -20.46 -13.13 -19.31
N PRO A 117 -20.00 -14.13 -20.08
CA PRO A 117 -18.56 -14.35 -20.25
C PRO A 117 -17.88 -13.11 -20.83
N PHE A 118 -16.65 -12.86 -20.39
CA PHE A 118 -15.82 -11.78 -20.92
C PHE A 118 -14.71 -12.30 -21.84
N ARG A 119 -14.27 -11.45 -22.76
CA ARG A 119 -13.23 -11.75 -23.73
C ARG A 119 -11.86 -11.37 -23.16
N ARG A 120 -10.83 -11.88 -23.81
CA ARG A 120 -9.46 -11.59 -23.42
C ARG A 120 -9.10 -10.11 -23.56
N ASP A 121 -9.56 -9.46 -24.63
CA ASP A 121 -9.32 -8.04 -24.85
C ASP A 121 -9.98 -7.15 -23.78
N GLU A 122 -11.10 -7.57 -23.22
CA GLU A 122 -11.74 -6.87 -22.09
C GLU A 122 -10.90 -7.02 -20.81
N LEU A 123 -10.35 -8.20 -20.55
CA LEU A 123 -9.43 -8.41 -19.43
C LEU A 123 -8.15 -7.55 -19.56
N ASP A 124 -7.60 -7.48 -20.78
CA ASP A 124 -6.41 -6.67 -21.05
C ASP A 124 -6.69 -5.17 -20.78
N GLN A 125 -7.88 -4.65 -21.18
CA GLN A 125 -8.30 -3.28 -20.89
C GLN A 125 -8.45 -3.02 -19.37
N LEU A 126 -9.06 -3.97 -18.65
CA LEU A 126 -9.20 -3.85 -17.20
C LEU A 126 -7.84 -3.89 -16.48
N LEU A 127 -6.90 -4.68 -16.99
CA LEU A 127 -5.55 -4.75 -16.47
C LEU A 127 -4.79 -3.42 -16.68
N ASP A 128 -4.91 -2.81 -17.85
CA ASP A 128 -4.31 -1.50 -18.15
C ASP A 128 -4.83 -0.42 -17.18
N LEU A 129 -6.14 -0.42 -16.90
CA LEU A 129 -6.73 0.47 -15.91
C LEU A 129 -6.22 0.20 -14.50
N ALA A 130 -6.12 -1.08 -14.12
CA ALA A 130 -5.62 -1.48 -12.82
C ALA A 130 -4.15 -1.08 -12.62
N GLU A 131 -3.32 -1.23 -13.64
CA GLU A 131 -1.93 -0.76 -13.58
C GLU A 131 -1.84 0.76 -13.38
N ALA A 132 -2.64 1.52 -14.12
CA ALA A 132 -2.67 2.98 -13.99
C ALA A 132 -3.13 3.41 -12.58
N GLY A 133 -4.18 2.77 -12.06
CA GLY A 133 -4.69 3.03 -10.72
C GLY A 133 -3.70 2.64 -9.62
N CYS A 134 -3.11 1.45 -9.69
CA CYS A 134 -2.12 0.98 -8.71
C CYS A 134 -0.87 1.88 -8.67
N LYS A 135 -0.40 2.42 -9.79
CA LYS A 135 0.70 3.40 -9.81
C LYS A 135 0.40 4.66 -8.99
N GLN A 136 -0.84 5.13 -9.03
CA GLN A 136 -1.28 6.25 -8.19
C GLN A 136 -1.33 5.84 -6.72
N LEU A 137 -1.86 4.65 -6.40
CA LEU A 137 -1.92 4.11 -5.06
C LEU A 137 -0.53 3.93 -4.44
N PHE A 138 0.47 3.45 -5.18
CA PHE A 138 1.86 3.35 -4.71
C PHE A 138 2.41 4.71 -4.29
N THR A 139 2.16 5.75 -5.08
CA THR A 139 2.57 7.11 -4.75
C THR A 139 1.93 7.60 -3.45
N LEU A 140 0.64 7.30 -3.25
CA LEU A 140 -0.09 7.66 -2.05
C LEU A 140 0.39 6.87 -0.82
N GLN A 141 0.69 5.58 -0.97
CA GLN A 141 1.27 4.73 0.07
C GLN A 141 2.61 5.30 0.55
N ASP A 142 3.52 5.62 -0.36
CA ASP A 142 4.83 6.20 -0.03
C ASP A 142 4.70 7.56 0.69
N ARG A 143 3.73 8.37 0.25
CA ARG A 143 3.43 9.64 0.90
C ARG A 143 2.92 9.44 2.32
N ALA A 144 2.01 8.48 2.53
CA ALA A 144 1.43 8.16 3.83
C ALA A 144 2.50 7.66 4.81
N VAL A 145 3.36 6.74 4.37
CA VAL A 145 4.49 6.22 5.17
C VAL A 145 5.43 7.35 5.58
N ARG A 146 5.86 8.18 4.61
CA ARG A 146 6.74 9.33 4.91
C ARG A 146 6.12 10.29 5.90
N ALA A 147 4.84 10.61 5.76
CA ALA A 147 4.13 11.51 6.67
C ALA A 147 4.07 10.93 8.10
N ALA A 148 3.72 9.64 8.23
CA ALA A 148 3.63 8.97 9.53
C ALA A 148 4.98 8.90 10.26
N LEU A 149 6.07 8.61 9.52
CA LEU A 149 7.41 8.53 10.09
C LEU A 149 8.00 9.91 10.43
N ALA A 150 7.60 10.97 9.74
CA ALA A 150 8.02 12.34 10.04
C ALA A 150 7.44 12.85 11.36
N VAL A 151 6.21 12.47 11.70
CA VAL A 151 5.56 12.85 12.98
C VAL A 151 6.22 12.18 14.19
N GLY A 152 6.75 10.97 14.01
CA GLY A 152 7.41 10.21 15.09
C GLY A 152 8.88 10.58 15.36
N ARG A 153 9.50 11.46 14.58
CA ARG A 153 10.86 11.93 14.83
C ARG A 153 10.83 13.12 15.79
N PRO A 154 11.38 13.02 17.02
CA PRO A 154 11.57 14.20 17.83
C PRO A 154 12.46 15.17 17.04
N ARG A 155 12.02 16.42 16.87
CA ARG A 155 12.89 17.48 16.39
C ARG A 155 14.02 17.65 17.41
N LEU A 156 15.17 17.02 17.16
CA LEU A 156 16.40 17.33 17.86
C LEU A 156 16.76 18.77 17.49
N ALA A 157 16.30 19.71 18.30
CA ALA A 157 16.82 21.06 18.26
C ALA A 157 18.28 20.96 18.69
N VAL A 158 19.21 21.04 17.75
CA VAL A 158 20.63 21.22 18.05
C VAL A 158 20.75 22.63 18.60
N VAL A 159 20.66 22.73 19.93
CA VAL A 159 21.03 23.94 20.64
C VAL A 159 22.56 24.03 20.61
N GLY A 160 23.06 24.72 19.61
CA GLY A 160 24.48 25.04 19.49
C GLY A 160 24.89 25.91 20.63
N ARG A 161 25.51 25.37 21.71
CA ARG A 161 26.26 26.15 22.68
C ARG A 161 27.47 26.75 21.95
N ARG A 162 27.40 28.04 21.61
CA ARG A 162 28.58 28.83 21.31
C ARG A 162 29.39 28.94 22.61
N VAL A 163 30.46 28.17 22.69
CA VAL A 163 31.52 28.40 23.71
C VAL A 163 32.28 29.64 23.26
N GLY A 164 31.98 30.76 23.89
CA GLY A 164 32.75 31.99 23.71
C GLY A 164 34.16 31.83 24.26
N ARG A 165 35.17 31.78 23.42
CA ARG A 165 36.57 31.96 23.79
C ARG A 165 36.76 33.44 24.10
N ARG A 166 36.87 33.76 25.38
CA ARG A 166 37.51 35.02 25.83
C ARG A 166 39.01 34.85 25.70
N LEU A 167 39.59 35.53 24.72
CA LEU A 167 41.03 35.78 24.70
C LEU A 167 41.30 36.92 25.69
N GLY A 168 41.87 36.59 26.86
CA GLY A 168 42.45 37.56 27.76
C GLY A 168 43.78 38.06 27.16
N ARG A 169 43.86 39.35 26.93
CA ARG A 169 45.17 40.04 26.76
C ARG A 169 45.74 40.25 28.18
N LEU A 170 46.93 39.76 28.34
CA LEU A 170 47.81 40.23 29.42
C LEU A 170 48.85 41.14 28.71
N GLY A 171 48.99 42.32 29.30
CA GLY A 171 50.00 43.31 28.96
C GLY A 171 51.36 42.97 29.53
#